data_d7506eb98922fb81342c64f285924616
#
_entry.id   d7506eb98922fb81342c64f285924616
#
_cell.length_a   1.000
_cell.length_b   1.000
_cell.length_c   1.000
_cell.angle_alpha   90.00
_cell.angle_beta   90.00
_cell.angle_gamma   90.00
#
_symmetry.space_group_name_H-M   'P 1'
#
loop_
_entity.id
_entity.type
_entity.pdbx_description
1 polymer ?
#
loop_
_entity_poly.entity_id
_entity_poly.type
_entity_poly.pdbx_seq_one_letter_code
_entity_poly.pdbx_strand_id
1 'polypeptide(L)' 'MRGLTLLLPTLDEAEALASVIGRIPRDALESAGYQLRVVVIDGGSTDGTKQIAQSLDCETIQ' A
#
# COMPACT_ATOMS: atom_id res chain seq x y z
N MET A 1 -11.37 -1.36 17.95
CA MET A 1 -10.33 -1.52 16.91
C MET A 1 -9.88 -0.14 16.45
N ARG A 2 -8.57 0.07 16.37
CA ARG A 2 -8.01 1.34 15.95
C ARG A 2 -7.69 1.31 14.47
N GLY A 3 -8.04 2.37 13.75
CA GLY A 3 -7.67 2.54 12.36
C GLY A 3 -6.23 3.01 12.21
N LEU A 4 -5.48 2.40 11.31
CA LEU A 4 -4.12 2.82 10.96
C LEU A 4 -4.05 2.97 9.45
N THR A 5 -3.73 4.18 8.99
CA THR A 5 -3.58 4.45 7.57
C THR A 5 -2.11 4.66 7.23
N LEU A 6 -1.63 3.88 6.28
CA LEU A 6 -0.27 4.00 5.77
C LEU A 6 -0.32 4.67 4.40
N LEU A 7 0.37 5.80 4.27
CA LEU A 7 0.46 6.54 3.00
C LEU A 7 1.79 6.24 2.33
N LEU A 8 1.75 5.79 1.09
CA LEU A 8 2.94 5.44 0.32
C LEU A 8 2.99 6.29 -0.96
N PRO A 9 3.75 7.39 -0.95
CA PRO A 9 3.95 8.16 -2.17
C PRO A 9 4.86 7.40 -3.13
N THR A 10 4.44 7.25 -4.38
CA THR A 10 5.18 6.49 -5.39
C THR A 10 5.23 7.21 -6.72
N LEU A 11 6.29 6.94 -7.49
CA LEU A 11 6.42 7.37 -8.88
C LEU A 11 7.30 6.34 -9.60
N ASP A 12 6.68 5.59 -10.53
CA ASP A 12 7.37 4.56 -11.31
C ASP A 12 8.17 3.58 -10.42
N GLU A 13 7.54 3.12 -9.35
CA GLU A 13 8.18 2.23 -8.36
C GLU A 13 7.42 0.91 -8.19
N ALA A 14 6.93 0.36 -9.29
CA ALA A 14 6.08 -0.84 -9.25
C ALA A 14 6.74 -2.01 -8.52
N GLU A 15 8.01 -2.31 -8.83
CA GLU A 15 8.73 -3.41 -8.18
C GLU A 15 8.96 -3.14 -6.70
N ALA A 16 9.37 -1.92 -6.37
CA ALA A 16 9.61 -1.54 -4.98
C ALA A 16 8.32 -1.56 -4.18
N LEU A 17 7.21 -1.16 -4.78
CA LEU A 17 5.91 -1.12 -4.14
C LEU A 17 5.47 -2.53 -3.68
N ALA A 18 5.58 -3.51 -4.56
CA ALA A 18 5.23 -4.89 -4.22
C ALA A 18 6.08 -5.40 -3.05
N SER A 19 7.37 -5.12 -3.05
CA SER A 19 8.28 -5.51 -1.99
C SER A 19 7.93 -4.84 -0.66
N VAL A 20 7.67 -3.53 -0.68
CA VAL A 20 7.34 -2.77 0.52
C VAL A 20 6.03 -3.26 1.13
N ILE A 21 4.99 -3.42 0.31
CA ILE A 21 3.69 -3.89 0.79
C ILE A 21 3.78 -5.30 1.36
N GLY A 22 4.58 -6.17 0.75
CA GLY A 22 4.79 -7.53 1.23
C GLY A 22 5.49 -7.60 2.58
N ARG A 23 6.17 -6.53 3.00
CA ARG A 23 6.84 -6.46 4.30
C ARG A 23 5.98 -5.91 5.42
N ILE A 24 4.78 -5.42 5.11
CA ILE A 24 3.90 -4.87 6.13
C ILE A 24 3.40 -6.01 7.04
N PRO A 25 3.60 -5.92 8.36
CA PRO A 25 3.19 -6.99 9.27
C PRO A 25 1.69 -6.92 9.59
N ARG A 26 0.86 -7.20 8.58
CA ARG A 26 -0.60 -7.07 8.71
C ARG A 26 -1.16 -7.94 9.83
N ASP A 27 -0.73 -9.20 9.91
CA ASP A 27 -1.23 -10.12 10.93
C ASP A 27 -0.89 -9.64 12.33
N ALA A 28 0.33 -9.13 12.52
CA ALA A 28 0.76 -8.59 13.80
C ALA A 28 -0.06 -7.35 14.17
N LEU A 29 -0.35 -6.47 13.20
CA LEU A 29 -1.16 -5.28 13.43
C LEU A 29 -2.60 -5.64 13.79
N GLU A 30 -3.20 -6.58 13.08
CA GLU A 30 -4.55 -7.04 13.38
C GLU A 30 -4.62 -7.67 14.77
N SER A 31 -3.63 -8.49 15.13
CA SER A 31 -3.55 -9.09 16.45
C SER A 31 -3.42 -8.04 17.56
N ALA A 32 -2.81 -6.92 17.26
CA ALA A 32 -2.67 -5.80 18.21
C ALA A 32 -3.91 -4.89 18.26
N GLY A 33 -4.95 -5.20 17.49
CA GLY A 33 -6.20 -4.43 17.48
C GLY A 33 -6.24 -3.30 16.48
N TYR A 34 -5.40 -3.31 15.46
CA TYR A 34 -5.38 -2.29 14.41
C TYR A 34 -6.06 -2.79 13.15
N GLN A 35 -6.79 -1.90 12.50
CA GLN A 35 -7.32 -2.12 11.16
C GLN A 35 -6.47 -1.31 10.19
N LEU A 36 -5.67 -2.00 9.40
CA LEU A 36 -4.72 -1.36 8.49
C LEU A 36 -5.40 -0.98 7.17
N ARG A 37 -5.16 0.27 6.77
CA ARG A 37 -5.55 0.78 5.46
C ARG A 37 -4.29 1.27 4.77
N VAL A 38 -4.00 0.74 3.58
CA VAL A 38 -2.84 1.16 2.80
C VAL A 38 -3.32 2.00 1.63
N VAL A 39 -2.80 3.22 1.52
CA VAL A 39 -3.14 4.15 0.45
C VAL A 39 -1.88 4.48 -0.33
N VAL A 40 -1.88 4.15 -1.61
CA VAL A 40 -0.77 4.48 -2.52
C VAL A 40 -1.09 5.80 -3.21
N ILE A 41 -0.19 6.76 -3.05
CA ILE A 41 -0.31 8.06 -3.71
C ILE A 41 0.61 8.03 -4.94
N ASP A 42 0.00 7.91 -6.11
CA ASP A 42 0.73 7.75 -7.35
C ASP A 42 0.93 9.12 -8.02
N GLY A 43 2.17 9.49 -8.27
CA GLY A 43 2.53 10.77 -8.90
C GLY A 43 2.44 10.79 -10.42
N GLY A 44 1.71 9.85 -11.01
CA GLY A 44 1.58 9.77 -12.47
C GLY A 44 2.44 8.69 -13.10
N SER A 45 2.60 7.56 -12.40
CA SER A 45 3.43 6.46 -12.86
C SER A 45 2.92 5.86 -14.17
N THR A 46 3.85 5.41 -15.00
CA THR A 46 3.55 4.75 -16.26
C THR A 46 4.00 3.29 -16.31
N ASP A 47 4.52 2.77 -15.21
CA ASP A 47 5.12 1.43 -15.13
C ASP A 47 4.18 0.35 -14.57
N GLY A 48 2.91 0.65 -14.38
CA GLY A 48 1.95 -0.30 -13.83
C GLY A 48 1.82 -0.25 -12.31
N THR A 49 2.36 0.78 -11.65
CA THR A 49 2.25 0.94 -10.19
C THR A 49 0.81 0.85 -9.71
N LYS A 50 -0.12 1.48 -10.42
CA LYS A 50 -1.54 1.49 -10.06
C LYS A 50 -2.13 0.09 -10.09
N GLN A 51 -1.83 -0.68 -11.13
CA GLN A 51 -2.33 -2.04 -11.28
C GLN A 51 -1.79 -2.95 -10.18
N ILE A 52 -0.52 -2.80 -9.83
CA ILE A 52 0.08 -3.57 -8.75
C ILE A 52 -0.55 -3.21 -7.40
N ALA A 53 -0.77 -1.93 -7.13
CA ALA A 53 -1.43 -1.51 -5.90
C ALA A 53 -2.84 -2.10 -5.80
N GLN A 54 -3.60 -2.11 -6.90
CA GLN A 54 -4.93 -2.69 -6.93
C GLN A 54 -4.90 -4.20 -6.69
N SER A 55 -3.93 -4.91 -7.26
CA SER A 55 -3.80 -6.35 -7.07
C SER A 55 -3.39 -6.72 -5.64
N LEU A 56 -2.81 -5.79 -4.90
CA LEU A 56 -2.40 -5.97 -3.51
C LEU A 56 -3.42 -5.42 -2.51
N ASP A 57 -4.62 -5.14 -2.97
CA ASP A 57 -5.74 -4.69 -2.13
C ASP A 57 -5.47 -3.31 -1.48
N CYS A 58 -4.76 -2.45 -2.18
CA CYS A 58 -4.46 -1.10 -1.71
C CYS A 58 -5.34 -0.08 -2.40
N GLU A 59 -5.67 0.99 -1.70
CA GLU A 59 -6.32 2.14 -2.31
C GLU A 59 -5.28 2.96 -3.08
N THR A 60 -5.69 3.59 -4.18
CA THR A 60 -4.81 4.38 -5.02
C THR A 60 -5.38 5.78 -5.21
N ILE A 61 -4.55 6.79 -5.02
CA ILE A 61 -4.88 8.19 -5.26
C ILE A 61 -3.85 8.75 -6.26
N GLN A 62 -4.34 9.44 -7.27
CA GLN A 62 -3.48 10.11 -8.24
C GLN A 62 -3.48 11.61 -8.05
#